data_29f62a4280afa98e47e1eb3adf322d5e
#
_entry.id   29f62a4280afa98e47e1eb3adf322d5e
#
_cell.length_a   1.000
_cell.length_b   1.000
_cell.length_c   1.000
_cell.angle_alpha   90.00
_cell.angle_beta   90.00
_cell.angle_gamma   90.00
#
_symmetry.space_group_name_H-M   'P 1'
#
loop_
_entity.id
_entity.type
_entity.pdbx_description
1 polymer ?
#
loop_
_entity_poly.entity_id
_entity_poly.type
_entity_poly.pdbx_seq_one_letter_code
_entity_poly.pdbx_strand_id
1 'polypeptide(L)'
;RNLSTGIASGYGKLVVSDNPIIPFIEGDGIGPDIWNATEKVIDAAVHKAYNSSKKIEWFEVFAGEKSFERNGEWLPNDTLDMIREHLIAIKGPLTTPIGGGIRSLNVTLRKELDLFACVRPIQWYKGTPSPLSDPSKVNMTIFRENTEDIYAGIEWENGTEESQKIIGLINELGMEGKIRFPDSSSIGIKPISQEGTNRLVHSAIQYALKNNRKTLTLVHKGNIMKFTEGYFKKWGYEYAETHFADQVFTWNQY
;
A
#
# COMPACT_ATOMS: atom_id res chain seq x y z
N ARG A 1 19.67 16.05 -15.78
CA ARG A 1 18.23 16.25 -15.51
C ARG A 1 18.05 17.64 -14.91
N ASN A 2 17.19 18.45 -15.51
CA ASN A 2 16.87 19.78 -14.98
C ASN A 2 16.08 19.60 -13.67
N LEU A 3 16.70 19.85 -12.52
CA LEU A 3 16.10 19.81 -11.18
C LEU A 3 15.08 20.95 -10.95
N SER A 4 14.82 21.77 -11.97
CA SER A 4 14.02 22.99 -11.82
C SER A 4 12.50 22.76 -11.70
N THR A 5 12.00 21.57 -12.08
CA THR A 5 10.54 21.31 -12.15
C THR A 5 10.10 19.97 -11.54
N GLY A 6 11.00 19.21 -10.89
CA GLY A 6 10.70 17.87 -10.39
C GLY A 6 10.97 17.66 -8.90
N ILE A 7 10.53 16.52 -8.40
CA ILE A 7 10.98 15.94 -7.15
C ILE A 7 12.03 14.90 -7.51
N ALA A 8 13.22 14.97 -6.92
CA ALA A 8 14.30 14.04 -7.18
C ALA A 8 14.84 13.45 -5.88
N SER A 9 15.33 12.21 -5.95
CA SER A 9 16.08 11.59 -4.86
C SER A 9 17.57 11.88 -5.05
N GLY A 10 18.15 12.63 -4.12
CA GLY A 10 19.58 12.89 -4.09
C GLY A 10 20.16 12.52 -2.73
N TYR A 11 21.21 11.66 -2.69
CA TYR A 11 21.86 11.22 -1.45
C TYR A 11 20.92 10.76 -0.34
N GLY A 12 19.83 10.04 -0.71
CA GLY A 12 18.83 9.54 0.24
C GLY A 12 17.86 10.59 0.79
N LYS A 13 17.89 11.83 0.28
CA LYS A 13 16.93 12.88 0.63
C LYS A 13 16.14 13.33 -0.58
N LEU A 14 14.85 13.62 -0.37
CA LEU A 14 14.03 14.22 -1.42
C LEU A 14 14.44 15.69 -1.59
N VAL A 15 14.67 16.07 -2.84
CA VAL A 15 14.87 17.46 -3.25
C VAL A 15 13.63 17.90 -3.99
N VAL A 16 12.93 18.89 -3.44
CA VAL A 16 11.66 19.39 -3.99
C VAL A 16 11.89 20.79 -4.53
N SER A 17 11.57 21.01 -5.80
CA SER A 17 11.63 22.33 -6.43
C SER A 17 10.52 23.25 -5.89
N ASP A 18 10.60 24.54 -6.20
CA ASP A 18 9.57 25.50 -5.82
C ASP A 18 8.26 25.32 -6.61
N ASN A 19 8.34 24.69 -7.77
CA ASN A 19 7.20 24.35 -8.62
C ASN A 19 7.29 22.85 -9.01
N PRO A 20 7.04 21.93 -8.07
CA PRO A 20 7.11 20.50 -8.38
C PRO A 20 5.96 20.08 -9.29
N ILE A 21 6.26 19.21 -10.25
CA ILE A 21 5.22 18.50 -11.01
C ILE A 21 4.73 17.36 -10.15
N ILE A 22 3.43 17.30 -9.92
CA ILE A 22 2.76 16.18 -9.23
C ILE A 22 1.76 15.55 -10.18
N PRO A 23 2.02 14.31 -10.67
CA PRO A 23 1.05 13.55 -11.44
C PRO A 23 -0.21 13.28 -10.61
N PHE A 24 -1.37 13.32 -11.27
CA PHE A 24 -2.60 12.90 -10.64
C PHE A 24 -3.46 12.02 -11.56
N ILE A 25 -4.17 11.09 -10.98
CA ILE A 25 -5.22 10.30 -11.59
C ILE A 25 -6.53 10.82 -11.01
N GLU A 26 -7.37 11.43 -11.85
CA GLU A 26 -8.68 11.95 -11.43
C GLU A 26 -9.55 10.85 -10.85
N GLY A 27 -9.56 9.68 -11.51
CA GLY A 27 -10.31 8.51 -11.09
C GLY A 27 -11.72 8.42 -11.69
N ASP A 28 -12.43 7.37 -11.29
CA ASP A 28 -13.73 7.01 -11.81
C ASP A 28 -14.86 7.49 -10.87
N GLY A 29 -16.09 7.49 -11.38
CA GLY A 29 -17.30 7.82 -10.60
C GLY A 29 -17.24 9.22 -9.99
N ILE A 30 -17.13 9.31 -8.67
CA ILE A 30 -17.02 10.58 -7.92
C ILE A 30 -15.63 11.22 -7.99
N GLY A 31 -14.69 10.60 -8.69
CA GLY A 31 -13.29 11.06 -8.81
C GLY A 31 -13.17 12.51 -9.29
N PRO A 32 -13.82 12.92 -10.40
CA PRO A 32 -13.77 14.30 -10.91
C PRO A 32 -14.24 15.34 -9.89
N ASP A 33 -15.32 15.06 -9.16
CA ASP A 33 -15.86 15.98 -8.13
C ASP A 33 -14.88 16.15 -6.98
N ILE A 34 -14.32 15.02 -6.50
CA ILE A 34 -13.32 15.01 -5.43
C ILE A 34 -12.06 15.74 -5.88
N TRP A 35 -11.60 15.48 -7.10
CA TRP A 35 -10.38 16.09 -7.62
C TRP A 35 -10.51 17.61 -7.72
N ASN A 36 -11.60 18.10 -8.33
CA ASN A 36 -11.87 19.53 -8.45
C ASN A 36 -11.89 20.27 -7.10
N ALA A 37 -12.41 19.63 -6.06
CA ALA A 37 -12.36 20.18 -4.70
C ALA A 37 -10.95 20.10 -4.10
N THR A 38 -10.25 19.00 -4.30
CA THR A 38 -8.91 18.73 -3.77
C THR A 38 -7.88 19.69 -4.31
N GLU A 39 -7.83 19.90 -5.62
CA GLU A 39 -6.94 20.83 -6.30
C GLU A 39 -7.05 22.24 -5.70
N LYS A 40 -8.27 22.77 -5.61
CA LYS A 40 -8.52 24.09 -5.03
C LYS A 40 -8.07 24.23 -3.59
N VAL A 41 -8.29 23.19 -2.78
CA VAL A 41 -7.90 23.21 -1.36
C VAL A 41 -6.38 23.15 -1.22
N ILE A 42 -5.70 22.29 -1.98
CA ILE A 42 -4.25 22.17 -1.93
C ILE A 42 -3.58 23.44 -2.45
N ASP A 43 -4.03 23.98 -3.58
CA ASP A 43 -3.49 25.21 -4.14
C ASP A 43 -3.64 26.38 -3.19
N ALA A 44 -4.81 26.55 -2.56
CA ALA A 44 -5.02 27.56 -1.54
C ALA A 44 -4.09 27.38 -0.32
N ALA A 45 -3.88 26.13 0.11
CA ALA A 45 -3.00 25.81 1.23
C ALA A 45 -1.53 26.14 0.90
N VAL A 46 -1.06 25.73 -0.28
CA VAL A 46 0.30 26.03 -0.76
C VAL A 46 0.51 27.52 -0.91
N HIS A 47 -0.42 28.22 -1.55
CA HIS A 47 -0.40 29.68 -1.69
C HIS A 47 -0.24 30.37 -0.32
N LYS A 48 -1.06 29.96 0.66
CA LYS A 48 -1.02 30.51 2.02
C LYS A 48 0.28 30.15 2.76
N ALA A 49 0.75 28.92 2.67
CA ALA A 49 1.92 28.45 3.39
C ALA A 49 3.22 29.09 2.91
N TYR A 50 3.31 29.40 1.63
CA TYR A 50 4.51 29.91 0.98
C TYR A 50 4.39 31.35 0.48
N ASN A 51 3.36 32.09 0.89
CA ASN A 51 3.11 33.48 0.44
C ASN A 51 3.20 33.63 -1.09
N SER A 52 2.61 32.70 -1.83
CA SER A 52 2.60 32.65 -3.31
C SER A 52 3.95 32.45 -3.98
N SER A 53 5.01 32.16 -3.23
CA SER A 53 6.35 31.94 -3.80
C SER A 53 6.52 30.53 -4.40
N LYS A 54 5.61 29.62 -4.09
CA LYS A 54 5.62 28.25 -4.59
C LYS A 54 4.23 27.84 -5.10
N LYS A 55 4.23 26.92 -6.07
CA LYS A 55 2.99 26.32 -6.59
C LYS A 55 3.24 24.87 -6.99
N ILE A 56 2.18 24.07 -7.11
CA ILE A 56 2.25 22.73 -7.69
C ILE A 56 1.85 22.84 -9.16
N GLU A 57 2.61 22.19 -10.03
CA GLU A 57 2.21 21.96 -11.43
C GLU A 57 1.54 20.60 -11.50
N TRP A 58 0.23 20.60 -11.62
CA TRP A 58 -0.56 19.40 -11.74
C TRP A 58 -0.46 18.80 -13.14
N PHE A 59 -0.20 17.50 -13.22
CA PHE A 59 -0.10 16.77 -14.49
C PHE A 59 -1.02 15.55 -14.48
N GLU A 60 -2.07 15.57 -15.30
CA GLU A 60 -3.00 14.46 -15.38
C GLU A 60 -2.36 13.26 -16.07
N VAL A 61 -2.44 12.09 -15.41
CA VAL A 61 -2.13 10.78 -15.96
C VAL A 61 -3.35 9.88 -15.86
N PHE A 62 -3.48 8.92 -16.78
CA PHE A 62 -4.73 8.22 -16.98
C PHE A 62 -4.70 6.81 -16.41
N ALA A 63 -5.77 6.43 -15.69
CA ALA A 63 -6.08 5.08 -15.27
C ALA A 63 -7.60 4.94 -15.10
N GLY A 64 -8.11 3.71 -15.17
CA GLY A 64 -9.53 3.42 -15.01
C GLY A 64 -10.36 3.62 -16.28
N GLU A 65 -11.64 3.92 -16.10
CA GLU A 65 -12.62 4.06 -17.20
C GLU A 65 -12.20 5.15 -18.19
N LYS A 66 -11.81 6.33 -17.69
CA LYS A 66 -11.35 7.45 -18.52
C LYS A 66 -10.13 7.08 -19.39
N SER A 67 -9.24 6.25 -18.87
CA SER A 67 -8.09 5.74 -19.63
C SER A 67 -8.53 4.78 -20.73
N PHE A 68 -9.41 3.85 -20.39
CA PHE A 68 -9.91 2.86 -21.32
C PHE A 68 -10.70 3.48 -22.48
N GLU A 69 -11.57 4.43 -22.17
CA GLU A 69 -12.34 5.18 -23.20
C GLU A 69 -11.44 5.97 -24.15
N ARG A 70 -10.32 6.50 -23.63
CA ARG A 70 -9.40 7.34 -24.41
C ARG A 70 -8.40 6.54 -25.21
N ASN A 71 -7.82 5.49 -24.62
CA ASN A 71 -6.65 4.80 -25.14
C ASN A 71 -6.87 3.30 -25.36
N GLY A 72 -8.01 2.73 -24.95
CA GLY A 72 -8.25 1.28 -24.95
C GLY A 72 -7.50 0.49 -23.88
N GLU A 73 -6.81 1.18 -22.97
CA GLU A 73 -6.02 0.58 -21.90
C GLU A 73 -6.48 1.08 -20.53
N TRP A 74 -6.66 0.17 -19.58
CA TRP A 74 -7.07 0.52 -18.22
C TRP A 74 -5.96 1.18 -17.39
N LEU A 75 -4.72 0.85 -17.66
CA LEU A 75 -3.53 1.40 -16.99
C LEU A 75 -2.35 1.43 -17.97
N PRO A 76 -2.14 2.53 -18.70
CA PRO A 76 -1.01 2.69 -19.60
C PRO A 76 0.33 2.67 -18.87
N ASN A 77 1.37 2.14 -19.52
CA ASN A 77 2.73 2.18 -19.00
C ASN A 77 3.24 3.60 -18.78
N ASP A 78 2.88 4.54 -19.64
CA ASP A 78 3.25 5.96 -19.49
C ASP A 78 2.79 6.54 -18.16
N THR A 79 1.63 6.12 -17.65
CA THR A 79 1.16 6.52 -16.31
C THR A 79 2.10 6.03 -15.22
N LEU A 80 2.53 4.77 -15.30
CA LEU A 80 3.48 4.19 -14.33
C LEU A 80 4.83 4.90 -14.40
N ASP A 81 5.32 5.19 -15.60
CA ASP A 81 6.61 5.82 -15.81
C ASP A 81 6.62 7.27 -15.30
N MET A 82 5.55 8.01 -15.54
CA MET A 82 5.38 9.36 -14.98
C MET A 82 5.39 9.36 -13.46
N ILE A 83 4.69 8.41 -12.83
CA ILE A 83 4.69 8.30 -11.36
C ILE A 83 6.08 7.91 -10.84
N ARG A 84 6.79 6.99 -11.50
CA ARG A 84 8.18 6.62 -11.13
C ARG A 84 9.15 7.78 -11.26
N GLU A 85 9.01 8.58 -12.32
CA GLU A 85 9.88 9.73 -12.55
C GLU A 85 9.69 10.82 -11.48
N HIS A 86 8.44 11.09 -11.12
CA HIS A 86 8.11 12.16 -10.17
C HIS A 86 8.08 11.71 -8.70
N LEU A 87 8.19 10.41 -8.40
CA LEU A 87 8.27 9.81 -7.06
C LEU A 87 7.03 9.98 -6.18
N ILE A 88 6.03 10.72 -6.61
CA ILE A 88 4.78 10.97 -5.90
C ILE A 88 3.64 11.13 -6.91
N ALA A 89 2.45 10.73 -6.54
CA ALA A 89 1.24 11.02 -7.30
C ALA A 89 0.03 11.10 -6.36
N ILE A 90 -1.02 11.79 -6.81
CA ILE A 90 -2.33 11.75 -6.18
C ILE A 90 -3.25 10.89 -7.05
N LYS A 91 -4.03 10.02 -6.41
CA LYS A 91 -4.93 9.10 -7.10
C LYS A 91 -6.34 9.20 -6.53
N GLY A 92 -7.29 9.47 -7.42
CA GLY A 92 -8.73 9.34 -7.16
C GLY A 92 -9.18 7.86 -7.09
N PRO A 93 -10.48 7.60 -6.87
CA PRO A 93 -11.02 6.25 -6.85
C PRO A 93 -10.90 5.59 -8.21
N LEU A 94 -10.65 4.28 -8.25
CA LEU A 94 -10.65 3.50 -9.49
C LEU A 94 -11.62 2.33 -9.35
N THR A 95 -12.49 2.19 -10.34
CA THR A 95 -13.42 1.07 -10.47
C THR A 95 -12.68 -0.15 -11.01
N THR A 96 -12.90 -1.31 -10.41
CA THR A 96 -12.44 -2.57 -10.98
C THR A 96 -13.58 -3.16 -11.80
N PRO A 97 -13.42 -3.42 -13.10
CA PRO A 97 -14.46 -4.03 -13.91
C PRO A 97 -14.90 -5.38 -13.33
N ILE A 98 -16.20 -5.59 -13.22
CA ILE A 98 -16.78 -6.85 -12.76
C ILE A 98 -16.90 -7.80 -13.96
N GLY A 99 -16.24 -8.96 -13.88
CA GLY A 99 -16.28 -10.00 -14.92
C GLY A 99 -15.27 -9.74 -16.04
N GLY A 100 -14.31 -10.62 -16.21
CA GLY A 100 -13.30 -10.53 -17.28
C GLY A 100 -11.87 -10.80 -16.82
N GLY A 101 -11.66 -11.26 -15.58
CA GLY A 101 -10.32 -11.63 -15.10
C GLY A 101 -9.34 -10.44 -14.92
N ILE A 102 -9.84 -9.20 -15.01
CA ILE A 102 -9.02 -8.01 -14.80
C ILE A 102 -8.75 -7.86 -13.30
N ARG A 103 -7.47 -7.91 -12.94
CA ARG A 103 -7.04 -7.64 -11.57
C ARG A 103 -7.35 -6.18 -11.19
N SER A 104 -7.63 -5.94 -9.91
CA SER A 104 -7.83 -4.58 -9.40
C SER A 104 -6.68 -3.66 -9.80
N LEU A 105 -6.99 -2.56 -10.49
CA LEU A 105 -6.01 -1.55 -10.90
C LEU A 105 -5.23 -0.99 -9.70
N ASN A 106 -5.89 -0.89 -8.54
CA ASN A 106 -5.23 -0.47 -7.30
C ASN A 106 -4.15 -1.47 -6.86
N VAL A 107 -4.40 -2.78 -7.00
CA VAL A 107 -3.41 -3.82 -6.68
C VAL A 107 -2.26 -3.77 -7.67
N THR A 108 -2.56 -3.60 -8.96
CA THR A 108 -1.54 -3.47 -10.00
C THR A 108 -0.63 -2.27 -9.74
N LEU A 109 -1.19 -1.08 -9.49
CA LEU A 109 -0.41 0.12 -9.15
C LEU A 109 0.52 -0.10 -7.95
N ARG A 110 0.02 -0.72 -6.88
CA ARG A 110 0.82 -0.99 -5.67
C ARG A 110 1.99 -1.91 -5.95
N LYS A 111 1.77 -2.92 -6.79
CA LYS A 111 2.78 -3.92 -7.15
C LYS A 111 3.81 -3.36 -8.11
N GLU A 112 3.37 -2.73 -9.19
CA GLU A 112 4.25 -2.17 -10.24
C GLU A 112 5.12 -1.01 -9.74
N LEU A 113 4.63 -0.24 -8.77
CA LEU A 113 5.35 0.87 -8.16
C LEU A 113 6.03 0.51 -6.84
N ASP A 114 6.01 -0.77 -6.44
CA ASP A 114 6.52 -1.28 -5.15
C ASP A 114 6.06 -0.44 -3.94
N LEU A 115 4.76 -0.12 -3.90
CA LEU A 115 4.15 0.61 -2.79
C LEU A 115 3.89 -0.37 -1.62
N PHE A 116 4.97 -0.80 -0.96
CA PHE A 116 4.96 -1.91 -0.02
C PHE A 116 4.18 -1.63 1.27
N ALA A 117 4.02 -0.36 1.66
CA ALA A 117 3.33 0.02 2.88
C ALA A 117 2.09 0.87 2.58
N CYS A 118 0.92 0.38 2.96
CA CYS A 118 -0.30 1.19 2.99
C CYS A 118 -0.38 1.90 4.34
N VAL A 119 -0.19 3.21 4.37
CA VAL A 119 -0.19 4.01 5.61
C VAL A 119 -1.53 4.70 5.75
N ARG A 120 -2.28 4.35 6.78
CA ARG A 120 -3.64 4.84 7.03
C ARG A 120 -3.75 5.50 8.39
N PRO A 121 -3.66 6.84 8.47
CA PRO A 121 -4.00 7.59 9.69
C PRO A 121 -5.51 7.48 9.95
N ILE A 122 -5.88 7.10 11.15
CA ILE A 122 -7.27 6.98 11.60
C ILE A 122 -7.44 7.83 12.83
N GLN A 123 -8.29 8.85 12.71
CA GLN A 123 -8.60 9.79 13.75
C GLN A 123 -10.09 10.12 13.72
N TRP A 124 -10.68 10.26 14.88
CA TRP A 124 -12.04 10.79 14.95
C TRP A 124 -12.03 12.31 14.89
N TYR A 125 -13.00 12.86 14.18
CA TYR A 125 -13.21 14.30 14.08
C TYR A 125 -14.51 14.69 14.79
N LYS A 126 -14.44 15.74 15.61
CA LYS A 126 -15.62 16.25 16.36
C LYS A 126 -16.77 16.57 15.41
N GLY A 127 -17.95 16.03 15.72
CA GLY A 127 -19.16 16.19 14.92
C GLY A 127 -19.48 15.02 13.98
N THR A 128 -18.57 14.04 13.84
CA THR A 128 -18.87 12.82 13.09
C THR A 128 -19.49 11.75 13.99
N PRO A 129 -20.54 11.03 13.52
CA PRO A 129 -21.12 9.91 14.26
C PRO A 129 -20.08 8.81 14.52
N SER A 130 -20.17 8.14 15.67
CA SER A 130 -19.30 7.00 16.00
C SER A 130 -20.06 5.99 16.85
N PRO A 131 -19.86 4.68 16.63
CA PRO A 131 -20.40 3.64 17.50
C PRO A 131 -19.63 3.48 18.82
N LEU A 132 -18.49 4.17 18.97
CA LEU A 132 -17.65 4.07 20.16
C LEU A 132 -18.17 4.98 21.26
N SER A 133 -18.04 4.54 22.51
CA SER A 133 -18.44 5.32 23.71
C SER A 133 -17.59 6.58 23.90
N ASP A 134 -16.32 6.53 23.52
CA ASP A 134 -15.40 7.66 23.56
C ASP A 134 -14.52 7.69 22.30
N PRO A 135 -15.05 8.20 21.19
CA PRO A 135 -14.31 8.23 19.93
C PRO A 135 -13.14 9.21 19.92
N SER A 136 -13.07 10.15 20.86
CA SER A 136 -11.98 11.11 20.96
C SER A 136 -10.61 10.46 21.23
N LYS A 137 -10.61 9.24 21.76
CA LYS A 137 -9.40 8.43 21.97
C LYS A 137 -8.87 7.74 20.72
N VAL A 138 -9.62 7.76 19.62
CA VAL A 138 -9.17 7.14 18.35
C VAL A 138 -8.17 8.05 17.66
N ASN A 139 -6.91 7.66 17.73
CA ASN A 139 -5.81 8.29 17.02
C ASN A 139 -4.71 7.25 16.79
N MET A 140 -4.81 6.52 15.71
CA MET A 140 -3.86 5.47 15.33
C MET A 140 -3.45 5.59 13.87
N THR A 141 -2.32 5.01 13.52
CA THR A 141 -1.90 4.87 12.11
C THR A 141 -1.65 3.40 11.84
N ILE A 142 -2.32 2.86 10.83
CA ILE A 142 -2.18 1.47 10.41
C ILE A 142 -1.16 1.41 9.28
N PHE A 143 -0.11 0.61 9.46
CA PHE A 143 0.81 0.19 8.43
C PHE A 143 0.41 -1.20 7.97
N ARG A 144 0.06 -1.35 6.70
CA ARG A 144 -0.40 -2.61 6.13
C ARG A 144 0.50 -3.02 4.98
N GLU A 145 0.91 -4.30 4.98
CA GLU A 145 1.60 -4.92 3.85
C GLU A 145 0.73 -4.88 2.59
N ASN A 146 1.34 -4.62 1.46
CA ASN A 146 0.65 -4.42 0.19
C ASN A 146 1.17 -5.26 -0.97
N THR A 147 2.35 -5.87 -0.87
CA THR A 147 3.06 -6.49 -2.00
C THR A 147 3.22 -8.00 -1.85
N GLU A 148 3.12 -8.49 -0.63
CA GLU A 148 3.17 -9.91 -0.28
C GLU A 148 1.82 -10.38 0.27
N ASP A 149 1.83 -11.48 1.00
CA ASP A 149 0.66 -12.10 1.61
C ASP A 149 -0.34 -12.51 0.52
N ILE A 150 -1.63 -12.42 0.80
CA ILE A 150 -2.70 -12.68 -0.18
C ILE A 150 -2.66 -11.71 -1.37
N TYR A 151 -2.00 -10.56 -1.23
CA TYR A 151 -1.85 -9.56 -2.30
C TYR A 151 -0.81 -9.93 -3.36
N ALA A 152 -0.01 -10.99 -3.12
CA ALA A 152 0.83 -11.59 -4.16
C ALA A 152 -0.01 -12.09 -5.36
N GLY A 153 -1.28 -12.45 -5.10
CA GLY A 153 -2.22 -12.87 -6.13
C GLY A 153 -1.79 -14.16 -6.83
N ILE A 154 -1.21 -15.08 -6.07
CA ILE A 154 -0.81 -16.41 -6.55
C ILE A 154 -1.96 -17.36 -6.25
N GLU A 155 -2.79 -17.63 -7.25
CA GLU A 155 -3.98 -18.47 -7.07
C GLU A 155 -4.37 -19.19 -8.35
N TRP A 156 -5.05 -20.32 -8.20
CA TRP A 156 -5.56 -21.16 -9.28
C TRP A 156 -7.01 -21.52 -9.01
N GLU A 157 -7.82 -21.44 -10.05
CA GLU A 157 -9.23 -21.79 -10.02
C GLU A 157 -9.40 -23.31 -9.88
N ASN A 158 -10.42 -23.71 -9.15
CA ASN A 158 -10.77 -25.13 -9.02
C ASN A 158 -11.07 -25.77 -10.39
N GLY A 159 -10.80 -27.07 -10.50
CA GLY A 159 -11.03 -27.83 -11.72
C GLY A 159 -10.03 -27.57 -12.84
N THR A 160 -9.06 -26.66 -12.68
CA THR A 160 -7.97 -26.46 -13.64
C THR A 160 -6.88 -27.51 -13.46
N GLU A 161 -6.13 -27.79 -14.54
CA GLU A 161 -5.00 -28.73 -14.49
C GLU A 161 -3.92 -28.24 -13.51
N GLU A 162 -3.68 -26.94 -13.48
CA GLU A 162 -2.73 -26.29 -12.59
C GLU A 162 -3.12 -26.46 -11.12
N SER A 163 -4.37 -26.26 -10.77
CA SER A 163 -4.84 -26.47 -9.38
C SER A 163 -4.65 -27.92 -8.95
N GLN A 164 -4.93 -28.87 -9.82
CA GLN A 164 -4.73 -30.31 -9.54
C GLN A 164 -3.24 -30.67 -9.38
N LYS A 165 -2.35 -30.08 -10.18
CA LYS A 165 -0.90 -30.25 -10.03
C LYS A 165 -0.40 -29.72 -8.68
N ILE A 166 -0.88 -28.54 -8.24
CA ILE A 166 -0.52 -27.98 -6.92
C ILE A 166 -1.06 -28.86 -5.79
N ILE A 167 -2.29 -29.37 -5.89
CA ILE A 167 -2.85 -30.28 -4.89
C ILE A 167 -2.03 -31.57 -4.82
N GLY A 168 -1.65 -32.13 -5.98
CA GLY A 168 -0.78 -33.31 -6.07
C GLY A 168 0.57 -33.05 -5.37
N LEU A 169 1.21 -31.94 -5.66
CA LEU A 169 2.48 -31.55 -5.02
C LEU A 169 2.33 -31.42 -3.49
N ILE A 170 1.24 -30.81 -3.01
CA ILE A 170 0.96 -30.69 -1.57
C ILE A 170 0.88 -32.07 -0.91
N ASN A 171 0.23 -33.04 -1.57
CA ASN A 171 0.16 -34.42 -1.07
C ASN A 171 1.53 -35.10 -1.06
N GLU A 172 2.33 -34.96 -2.13
CA GLU A 172 3.72 -35.47 -2.22
C GLU A 172 4.62 -34.90 -1.11
N LEU A 173 4.37 -33.66 -0.69
CA LEU A 173 5.08 -33.01 0.42
C LEU A 173 4.60 -33.47 1.81
N GLY A 174 3.78 -34.51 1.91
CA GLY A 174 3.32 -35.10 3.15
C GLY A 174 2.15 -34.38 3.81
N MET A 175 1.41 -33.60 3.05
CA MET A 175 0.21 -32.88 3.53
C MET A 175 -1.09 -33.50 3.03
N GLU A 176 -1.09 -34.81 2.75
CA GLU A 176 -2.26 -35.54 2.29
C GLU A 176 -3.45 -35.35 3.24
N GLY A 177 -4.63 -35.14 2.68
CA GLY A 177 -5.87 -34.93 3.43
C GLY A 177 -5.99 -33.54 4.10
N LYS A 178 -4.99 -32.66 3.97
CA LYS A 178 -5.11 -31.27 4.46
C LYS A 178 -6.09 -30.45 3.63
N ILE A 179 -6.20 -30.73 2.34
CA ILE A 179 -7.23 -30.17 1.48
C ILE A 179 -8.42 -31.15 1.51
N ARG A 180 -9.47 -30.74 2.20
CA ARG A 180 -10.61 -31.61 2.50
C ARG A 180 -11.42 -32.03 1.26
N PHE A 181 -11.51 -31.12 0.29
CA PHE A 181 -12.29 -31.29 -0.93
C PHE A 181 -11.43 -30.96 -2.16
N PRO A 182 -10.47 -31.83 -2.53
CA PRO A 182 -9.47 -31.52 -3.55
C PRO A 182 -10.08 -31.22 -4.93
N ASP A 183 -11.13 -31.93 -5.31
CA ASP A 183 -11.75 -31.81 -6.63
C ASP A 183 -12.51 -30.51 -6.86
N SER A 184 -12.87 -29.81 -5.78
CA SER A 184 -13.64 -28.56 -5.81
C SER A 184 -12.93 -27.39 -5.12
N SER A 185 -11.66 -27.54 -4.76
CA SER A 185 -10.90 -26.49 -4.09
C SER A 185 -10.12 -25.63 -5.07
N SER A 186 -10.27 -24.30 -4.97
CA SER A 186 -9.30 -23.34 -5.50
C SER A 186 -8.14 -23.22 -4.53
N ILE A 187 -6.92 -22.97 -5.04
CA ILE A 187 -5.70 -22.90 -4.23
C ILE A 187 -5.07 -21.52 -4.36
N GLY A 188 -4.68 -20.95 -3.22
CA GLY A 188 -3.90 -19.73 -3.16
C GLY A 188 -2.63 -19.91 -2.31
N ILE A 189 -1.54 -19.26 -2.71
CA ILE A 189 -0.28 -19.26 -1.98
C ILE A 189 -0.09 -17.90 -1.33
N LYS A 190 0.24 -17.92 -0.04
CA LYS A 190 0.49 -16.75 0.80
C LYS A 190 1.97 -16.69 1.18
N PRO A 191 2.83 -15.97 0.43
CA PRO A 191 4.23 -15.78 0.80
C PRO A 191 4.37 -14.64 1.80
N ILE A 192 5.30 -14.79 2.75
CA ILE A 192 5.79 -13.73 3.63
C ILE A 192 7.31 -13.86 3.69
N SER A 193 8.04 -12.79 3.37
CA SER A 193 9.50 -12.75 3.40
C SER A 193 10.04 -11.97 4.61
N GLN A 194 11.29 -12.22 4.93
CA GLN A 194 12.01 -11.45 5.94
C GLN A 194 12.25 -10.01 5.46
N GLU A 195 12.59 -9.83 4.21
CA GLU A 195 12.83 -8.53 3.59
C GLU A 195 11.57 -7.66 3.59
N GLY A 196 10.43 -8.23 3.14
CA GLY A 196 9.13 -7.55 3.16
C GLY A 196 8.71 -7.16 4.57
N THR A 197 8.87 -8.08 5.53
CA THR A 197 8.61 -7.81 6.96
C THR A 197 9.50 -6.70 7.49
N ASN A 198 10.81 -6.78 7.27
CA ASN A 198 11.78 -5.83 7.80
C ASN A 198 11.51 -4.41 7.27
N ARG A 199 11.25 -4.24 5.97
CA ARG A 199 10.98 -2.91 5.40
C ARG A 199 9.68 -2.28 5.92
N LEU A 200 8.64 -3.08 6.12
CA LEU A 200 7.38 -2.60 6.69
C LEU A 200 7.57 -2.18 8.15
N VAL A 201 8.19 -3.02 8.97
CA VAL A 201 8.46 -2.76 10.39
C VAL A 201 9.39 -1.56 10.55
N HIS A 202 10.45 -1.46 9.74
CA HIS A 202 11.35 -0.30 9.70
C HIS A 202 10.56 1.01 9.49
N SER A 203 9.75 1.05 8.45
CA SER A 203 8.95 2.24 8.11
C SER A 203 7.98 2.61 9.23
N ALA A 204 7.35 1.62 9.86
CA ALA A 204 6.42 1.83 10.95
C ALA A 204 7.12 2.36 12.22
N ILE A 205 8.29 1.81 12.57
CA ILE A 205 9.08 2.29 13.71
C ILE A 205 9.56 3.72 13.47
N GLN A 206 10.14 4.00 12.30
CA GLN A 206 10.58 5.36 11.97
C GLN A 206 9.43 6.38 12.03
N TYR A 207 8.26 6.00 11.51
CA TYR A 207 7.07 6.84 11.61
C TYR A 207 6.65 7.06 13.07
N ALA A 208 6.67 6.00 13.89
CA ALA A 208 6.32 6.09 15.31
C ALA A 208 7.26 7.04 16.07
N LEU A 209 8.57 6.89 15.87
CA LEU A 209 9.58 7.76 16.49
C LEU A 209 9.44 9.22 16.02
N LYS A 210 9.33 9.45 14.72
CA LYS A 210 9.17 10.80 14.16
C LYS A 210 7.91 11.53 14.64
N ASN A 211 6.83 10.78 14.89
CA ASN A 211 5.54 11.33 15.31
C ASN A 211 5.27 11.15 16.81
N ASN A 212 6.30 10.83 17.61
CA ASN A 212 6.20 10.66 19.07
C ASN A 212 5.09 9.68 19.48
N ARG A 213 4.89 8.59 18.71
CA ARG A 213 3.93 7.54 19.05
C ARG A 213 4.49 6.67 20.18
N LYS A 214 3.65 6.38 21.18
CA LYS A 214 4.08 5.66 22.38
C LYS A 214 4.27 4.16 22.16
N THR A 215 3.48 3.58 21.28
CA THR A 215 3.45 2.12 21.05
C THR A 215 3.34 1.78 19.58
N LEU A 216 3.90 0.64 19.22
CA LEU A 216 3.73 -0.03 17.94
C LEU A 216 3.30 -1.46 18.20
N THR A 217 2.23 -1.90 17.56
CA THR A 217 1.69 -3.26 17.73
C THR A 217 1.81 -4.03 16.43
N LEU A 218 2.48 -5.17 16.46
CA LEU A 218 2.51 -6.13 15.34
C LEU A 218 1.24 -6.99 15.40
N VAL A 219 0.39 -6.88 14.39
CA VAL A 219 -0.86 -7.64 14.28
C VAL A 219 -0.65 -8.83 13.35
N HIS A 220 -0.88 -10.03 13.85
CA HIS A 220 -0.61 -11.26 13.11
C HIS A 220 -1.46 -12.43 13.62
N LYS A 221 -1.58 -13.51 12.83
CA LYS A 221 -2.26 -14.77 13.19
C LYS A 221 -1.26 -15.94 13.37
N GLY A 222 -0.14 -15.68 14.03
CA GLY A 222 0.97 -16.63 14.19
C GLY A 222 0.68 -17.86 15.04
N ASN A 223 -0.41 -17.89 15.81
CA ASN A 223 -0.83 -19.10 16.53
C ASN A 223 -1.37 -20.20 15.59
N ILE A 224 -1.86 -19.85 14.41
CA ILE A 224 -2.34 -20.78 13.37
C ILE A 224 -1.31 -20.90 12.25
N MET A 225 -0.90 -19.79 11.65
CA MET A 225 0.06 -19.74 10.54
C MET A 225 1.48 -19.47 11.06
N LYS A 226 2.10 -20.53 11.58
CA LYS A 226 3.36 -20.42 12.34
C LYS A 226 4.56 -19.96 11.53
N PHE A 227 4.61 -20.33 10.24
CA PHE A 227 5.76 -20.06 9.37
C PHE A 227 5.59 -18.82 8.49
N THR A 228 4.38 -18.30 8.35
CA THR A 228 4.12 -17.03 7.67
C THR A 228 3.90 -15.93 8.71
N GLU A 229 2.73 -15.86 9.30
CA GLU A 229 2.38 -14.88 10.32
C GLU A 229 3.28 -14.92 11.58
N GLY A 230 3.66 -16.13 12.01
CA GLY A 230 4.57 -16.32 13.15
C GLY A 230 5.97 -15.78 12.86
N TYR A 231 6.46 -15.96 11.64
CA TYR A 231 7.75 -15.39 11.24
C TYR A 231 7.65 -13.87 11.00
N PHE A 232 6.54 -13.34 10.53
CA PHE A 232 6.32 -11.89 10.50
C PHE A 232 6.53 -11.28 11.91
N LYS A 233 5.92 -11.88 12.94
CA LYS A 233 6.18 -11.48 14.32
C LYS A 233 7.65 -11.58 14.67
N LYS A 234 8.26 -12.77 14.46
CA LYS A 234 9.63 -13.07 14.84
C LYS A 234 10.61 -12.07 14.21
N TRP A 235 10.59 -11.95 12.89
CA TRP A 235 11.47 -11.04 12.15
C TRP A 235 11.24 -9.57 12.53
N GLY A 236 9.99 -9.19 12.77
CA GLY A 236 9.67 -7.82 13.21
C GLY A 236 10.29 -7.48 14.56
N TYR A 237 10.27 -8.40 15.53
CA TYR A 237 10.92 -8.20 16.81
C TYR A 237 12.45 -8.22 16.69
N GLU A 238 13.01 -9.20 15.99
CA GLU A 238 14.47 -9.30 15.73
C GLU A 238 14.99 -8.02 15.06
N TYR A 239 14.24 -7.50 14.09
CA TYR A 239 14.57 -6.25 13.39
C TYR A 239 14.57 -5.07 14.34
N ALA A 240 13.54 -4.93 15.15
CA ALA A 240 13.42 -3.85 16.14
C ALA A 240 14.58 -3.90 17.16
N GLU A 241 14.86 -5.07 17.70
CA GLU A 241 15.94 -5.29 18.69
C GLU A 241 17.33 -5.06 18.10
N THR A 242 17.54 -5.36 16.82
CA THR A 242 18.83 -5.19 16.15
C THR A 242 19.10 -3.76 15.69
N HIS A 243 18.09 -3.10 15.12
CA HIS A 243 18.29 -1.82 14.45
C HIS A 243 17.79 -0.60 15.23
N PHE A 244 17.00 -0.82 16.29
CA PHE A 244 16.40 0.23 17.10
C PHE A 244 16.56 0.00 18.61
N ALA A 245 17.54 -0.80 19.03
CA ALA A 245 17.75 -1.21 20.42
C ALA A 245 17.74 -0.05 21.43
N ASP A 246 18.29 1.11 21.06
CA ASP A 246 18.38 2.29 21.93
C ASP A 246 17.11 3.18 21.87
N GLN A 247 16.15 2.84 21.03
CA GLN A 247 14.99 3.69 20.76
C GLN A 247 13.66 3.00 21.01
N VAL A 248 13.63 1.66 21.03
CA VAL A 248 12.43 0.88 21.27
C VAL A 248 12.68 -0.16 22.35
N PHE A 249 11.63 -0.46 23.10
CA PHE A 249 11.60 -1.53 24.08
C PHE A 249 10.59 -2.58 23.64
N THR A 250 11.04 -3.81 23.44
CA THR A 250 10.20 -4.89 22.97
C THR A 250 9.55 -5.65 24.12
N TRP A 251 8.46 -6.35 23.83
CA TRP A 251 7.78 -7.19 24.83
C TRP A 251 8.65 -8.33 25.33
N ASN A 252 9.64 -8.79 24.55
CA ASN A 252 10.59 -9.81 24.97
C ASN A 252 11.57 -9.33 26.06
N GLN A 253 11.74 -8.01 26.19
CA GLN A 253 12.62 -7.37 27.17
C GLN A 253 11.89 -7.00 28.46
N TYR A 254 10.56 -7.14 28.49
CA TYR A 254 9.71 -6.88 29.66
C TYR A 254 9.70 -8.08 30.59
#